data_2523a63bff803eb6463b453eef1611c2
#
_entry.id   2523a63bff803eb6463b453eef1611c2
#
_cell.length_a   1.000
_cell.length_b   1.000
_cell.length_c   1.000
_cell.angle_alpha   90.00
_cell.angle_beta   90.00
_cell.angle_gamma   90.00
#
_symmetry.space_group_name_H-M   'P 1'
#
loop_
_entity.id
_entity.type
_entity.pdbx_description
1 polymer ?
#
loop_
_entity_poly.entity_id
_entity_poly.type
_entity_poly.pdbx_seq_one_letter_code
_entity_poly.pdbx_strand_id
1 'polypeptide(L)'
;MRKAPSLRNNNGAVQVRVRLEGKDCFINRLGRWGDPVAQARAQAISAEIWRDYQQGTLDWSLSRYKPLVKGQDPELLELLEALMLSKRQGRVTHTYRVLRRYGGGIRTPAEVEGFVRWMEREGLAASTQLSILSTIRSVQPQNQALGAVRIKVPHRSVQEEVLSKGEIKTVLDDLKVNEQWYYPIFELWLGTGLRNAELIGLSWDCVRLEEGELLISKTLRRDGVYTHKRQWGGTKTGRSRVVPLRDDLVVLLQGHKERMAGLGLDTRRGLVFVTPKSYGHLYDSGLERVWKRSQRRVGVEPRRLYSQRHSFLSHALAMGNSPADLAAVAGHRTEELLKTYAKPTGKVLLPTW
;
A
#
# COMPACT_ATOMS: atom_id res chain seq x y z
N MET A 1 4.48 2.80 23.27
CA MET A 1 5.53 3.05 24.32
C MET A 1 4.97 2.74 25.71
N ARG A 2 5.77 2.15 26.62
CA ARG A 2 5.35 1.93 28.02
C ARG A 2 5.80 3.05 28.96
N LYS A 3 6.76 3.87 28.54
CA LYS A 3 7.32 5.00 29.29
C LYS A 3 7.58 6.18 28.35
N ALA A 4 7.53 7.40 28.87
CA ALA A 4 7.92 8.60 28.15
C ALA A 4 9.37 8.52 27.65
N PRO A 5 9.70 9.18 26.52
CA PRO A 5 11.08 9.32 26.07
C PRO A 5 11.95 9.96 27.15
N SER A 6 13.23 9.64 27.17
CA SER A 6 14.17 10.14 28.19
C SER A 6 15.41 10.76 27.51
N LEU A 7 15.96 11.77 28.16
CA LEU A 7 17.24 12.36 27.76
C LEU A 7 18.39 11.45 28.18
N ARG A 8 19.40 11.38 27.32
CA ARG A 8 20.61 10.59 27.55
C ARG A 8 21.86 11.38 27.15
N ASN A 9 22.90 11.23 27.94
CA ASN A 9 24.25 11.66 27.56
C ASN A 9 24.92 10.56 26.74
N ASN A 10 25.31 10.88 25.53
CA ASN A 10 26.10 9.99 24.67
C ASN A 10 27.42 10.67 24.34
N ASN A 11 28.46 10.37 25.12
CA ASN A 11 29.81 10.93 24.96
C ASN A 11 29.81 12.47 24.84
N GLY A 12 29.11 13.12 25.76
CA GLY A 12 29.01 14.59 25.77
C GLY A 12 27.96 15.19 24.84
N ALA A 13 27.22 14.38 24.06
CA ALA A 13 26.12 14.83 23.23
C ALA A 13 24.75 14.51 23.85
N VAL A 14 23.78 15.42 23.67
CA VAL A 14 22.39 15.21 24.09
C VAL A 14 21.67 14.32 23.08
N GLN A 15 21.03 13.27 23.59
CA GLN A 15 20.15 12.39 22.82
C GLN A 15 18.80 12.23 23.49
N VAL A 16 17.72 12.07 22.71
CA VAL A 16 16.43 11.59 23.22
C VAL A 16 16.30 10.10 22.89
N ARG A 17 16.20 9.27 23.91
CA ARG A 17 15.94 7.84 23.80
C ARG A 17 14.43 7.59 23.79
N VAL A 18 13.97 6.90 22.77
CA VAL A 18 12.56 6.50 22.58
C VAL A 18 12.50 4.99 22.46
N ARG A 19 11.73 4.31 23.32
CA ARG A 19 11.57 2.85 23.23
C ARG A 19 10.28 2.49 22.50
N LEU A 20 10.40 2.02 21.24
CA LEU A 20 9.30 1.62 20.38
C LEU A 20 9.34 0.10 20.19
N GLU A 21 8.23 -0.58 20.48
CA GLU A 21 8.06 -2.04 20.25
C GLU A 21 9.23 -2.89 20.79
N GLY A 22 9.77 -2.50 21.95
CA GLY A 22 10.89 -3.19 22.59
C GLY A 22 12.28 -2.78 22.07
N LYS A 23 12.37 -1.97 21.04
CA LYS A 23 13.64 -1.46 20.47
C LYS A 23 13.91 -0.03 20.89
N ASP A 24 15.18 0.27 21.16
CA ASP A 24 15.62 1.63 21.47
C ASP A 24 15.92 2.39 20.18
N CYS A 25 15.28 3.53 20.02
CA CYS A 25 15.49 4.50 18.94
C CYS A 25 16.07 5.78 19.53
N PHE A 26 16.90 6.49 18.78
CA PHE A 26 17.58 7.68 19.27
C PHE A 26 17.39 8.86 18.32
N ILE A 27 17.12 10.04 18.92
CA ILE A 27 17.19 11.33 18.24
C ILE A 27 18.48 12.02 18.65
N ASN A 28 19.34 12.24 17.66
CA ASN A 28 20.68 12.76 17.81
C ASN A 28 20.78 14.21 17.29
N ARG A 29 21.97 14.80 17.37
CA ARG A 29 22.31 16.14 16.86
C ARG A 29 21.53 17.26 17.57
N LEU A 30 21.27 17.11 18.86
CA LEU A 30 20.54 18.08 19.64
C LEU A 30 21.46 19.14 20.28
N GLY A 31 22.76 18.87 20.38
CA GLY A 31 23.78 19.73 20.97
C GLY A 31 24.62 19.00 22.02
N ARG A 32 25.41 19.76 22.78
CA ARG A 32 26.27 19.24 23.85
C ARG A 32 25.47 19.05 25.14
N TRP A 33 25.84 18.05 25.95
CA TRP A 33 25.14 17.71 27.19
C TRP A 33 25.14 18.85 28.23
N GLY A 34 26.19 19.63 28.32
CA GLY A 34 26.28 20.77 29.22
C GLY A 34 25.61 22.06 28.73
N ASP A 35 25.01 22.05 27.54
CA ASP A 35 24.33 23.21 26.98
C ASP A 35 22.84 23.24 27.40
N PRO A 36 22.41 24.26 28.18
CA PRO A 36 21.00 24.38 28.61
C PRO A 36 20.03 24.47 27.43
N VAL A 37 20.40 25.10 26.31
CA VAL A 37 19.54 25.23 25.12
C VAL A 37 19.36 23.89 24.46
N ALA A 38 20.41 23.08 24.35
CA ALA A 38 20.35 21.73 23.81
C ALA A 38 19.49 20.82 24.69
N GLN A 39 19.58 20.92 26.01
CA GLN A 39 18.75 20.17 26.95
C GLN A 39 17.29 20.58 26.87
N ALA A 40 16.98 21.87 26.85
CA ALA A 40 15.61 22.38 26.70
C ALA A 40 14.98 21.91 25.40
N ARG A 41 15.72 21.95 24.27
CA ARG A 41 15.28 21.41 22.99
C ARG A 41 14.96 19.91 23.06
N ALA A 42 15.84 19.14 23.69
CA ALA A 42 15.62 17.70 23.86
C ALA A 42 14.41 17.37 24.75
N GLN A 43 14.18 18.16 25.79
CA GLN A 43 12.98 18.05 26.63
C GLN A 43 11.70 18.34 25.85
N ALA A 44 11.70 19.41 25.05
CA ALA A 44 10.56 19.76 24.20
C ALA A 44 10.22 18.63 23.19
N ILE A 45 11.24 18.08 22.52
CA ILE A 45 11.09 16.93 21.62
C ILE A 45 10.55 15.69 22.37
N SER A 46 11.09 15.40 23.54
CA SER A 46 10.60 14.29 24.38
C SER A 46 9.14 14.44 24.75
N ALA A 47 8.72 15.64 25.15
CA ALA A 47 7.34 15.96 25.49
C ALA A 47 6.40 15.88 24.28
N GLU A 48 6.84 16.36 23.11
CA GLU A 48 6.10 16.27 21.85
C GLU A 48 5.87 14.81 21.45
N ILE A 49 6.91 13.98 21.44
CA ILE A 49 6.81 12.54 21.15
C ILE A 49 5.84 11.86 22.08
N TRP A 50 5.88 12.17 23.37
CA TRP A 50 4.99 11.57 24.37
C TRP A 50 3.54 11.97 24.15
N ARG A 51 3.27 13.25 23.93
CA ARG A 51 1.94 13.78 23.59
C ARG A 51 1.37 13.12 22.35
N ASP A 52 2.16 13.07 21.27
CA ASP A 52 1.73 12.49 20.01
C ASP A 52 1.46 10.99 20.15
N TYR A 53 2.23 10.29 20.99
CA TYR A 53 1.94 8.90 21.33
C TYR A 53 0.60 8.74 22.05
N GLN A 54 0.32 9.57 23.04
CA GLN A 54 -0.95 9.54 23.78
C GLN A 54 -2.15 9.85 22.88
N GLN A 55 -1.98 10.78 21.94
CA GLN A 55 -3.00 11.17 20.97
C GLN A 55 -3.12 10.19 19.78
N GLY A 56 -2.26 9.20 19.69
CA GLY A 56 -2.22 8.26 18.57
C GLY A 56 -1.70 8.86 17.27
N THR A 57 -1.03 10.00 17.32
CA THR A 57 -0.47 10.76 16.17
C THR A 57 1.04 10.64 16.04
N LEU A 58 1.68 9.71 16.78
CA LEU A 58 3.14 9.50 16.76
C LEU A 58 3.64 9.16 15.34
N ASP A 59 4.67 9.87 14.87
CA ASP A 59 5.47 9.41 13.74
C ASP A 59 6.42 8.29 14.19
N TRP A 60 6.05 7.04 13.92
CA TRP A 60 6.82 5.86 14.32
C TRP A 60 8.22 5.79 13.72
N SER A 61 8.50 6.54 12.64
CA SER A 61 9.84 6.70 12.08
C SER A 61 10.71 7.68 12.85
N LEU A 62 10.11 8.45 13.76
CA LEU A 62 10.70 9.57 14.49
C LEU A 62 11.32 10.65 13.60
N SER A 63 11.08 10.63 12.30
CA SER A 63 11.67 11.59 11.35
C SER A 63 11.24 13.03 11.63
N ARG A 64 9.98 13.22 12.03
CA ARG A 64 9.39 14.51 12.37
C ARG A 64 10.12 15.22 13.52
N TYR A 65 10.59 14.48 14.49
CA TYR A 65 11.20 15.02 15.73
C TYR A 65 12.71 15.25 15.60
N LYS A 66 13.33 14.85 14.48
CA LYS A 66 14.76 15.08 14.27
C LYS A 66 15.02 16.54 13.90
N PRO A 67 16.11 17.16 14.38
CA PRO A 67 16.52 18.51 13.94
C PRO A 67 16.65 18.62 12.42
N LEU A 68 16.37 19.78 11.87
CA LEU A 68 16.66 20.08 10.48
C LEU A 68 18.17 20.10 10.24
N VAL A 69 18.61 19.56 9.13
CA VAL A 69 20.01 19.57 8.71
C VAL A 69 20.26 20.79 7.83
N LYS A 70 21.47 21.38 7.91
CA LYS A 70 21.88 22.51 7.04
C LYS A 70 21.68 22.13 5.58
N GLY A 71 20.94 22.95 4.83
CA GLY A 71 20.61 22.72 3.42
C GLY A 71 19.19 22.20 3.17
N GLN A 72 18.49 21.68 4.17
CA GLN A 72 17.07 21.32 4.02
C GLN A 72 16.22 22.56 3.74
N ASP A 73 15.14 22.35 3.01
CA ASP A 73 14.11 23.38 2.76
C ASP A 73 13.01 23.30 3.83
N PRO A 74 13.01 24.22 4.84
CA PRO A 74 12.03 24.18 5.92
C PRO A 74 10.60 24.36 5.40
N GLU A 75 10.39 25.29 4.46
CA GLU A 75 9.08 25.60 3.90
C GLU A 75 8.46 24.38 3.18
N LEU A 76 9.25 23.69 2.36
CA LEU A 76 8.80 22.46 1.70
C LEU A 76 8.44 21.38 2.72
N LEU A 77 9.23 21.23 3.77
CA LEU A 77 8.97 20.21 4.80
C LEU A 77 7.70 20.53 5.58
N GLU A 78 7.45 21.79 5.92
CA GLU A 78 6.23 22.27 6.58
C GLU A 78 4.98 22.03 5.70
N LEU A 79 5.06 22.36 4.41
CA LEU A 79 3.98 22.10 3.45
C LEU A 79 3.66 20.61 3.32
N LEU A 80 4.67 19.77 3.23
CA LEU A 80 4.49 18.32 3.16
C LEU A 80 3.93 17.75 4.47
N GLU A 81 4.36 18.28 5.62
CA GLU A 81 3.87 17.86 6.92
C GLU A 81 2.40 18.23 7.11
N ALA A 82 2.01 19.45 6.79
CA ALA A 82 0.62 19.90 6.83
C ALA A 82 -0.26 19.05 5.90
N LEU A 83 0.22 18.76 4.69
CA LEU A 83 -0.49 17.91 3.74
C LEU A 83 -0.58 16.44 4.21
N MET A 84 0.47 15.92 4.84
CA MET A 84 0.51 14.58 5.43
C MET A 84 -0.55 14.43 6.52
N LEU A 85 -0.66 15.40 7.41
CA LEU A 85 -1.61 15.37 8.53
C LEU A 85 -3.06 15.55 8.06
N SER A 86 -3.29 16.44 7.10
CA SER A 86 -4.64 16.73 6.59
C SER A 86 -5.21 15.63 5.70
N LYS A 87 -4.44 15.11 4.76
CA LYS A 87 -4.90 14.14 3.75
C LYS A 87 -4.52 12.69 4.04
N ARG A 88 -3.66 12.43 5.00
CA ARG A 88 -3.16 11.09 5.39
C ARG A 88 -2.75 10.20 4.19
N GLN A 89 -2.11 10.79 3.20
CA GLN A 89 -1.67 10.08 2.00
C GLN A 89 -0.28 9.47 2.20
N GLY A 90 -0.15 8.15 2.08
CA GLY A 90 1.12 7.43 2.25
C GLY A 90 2.24 7.91 1.33
N ARG A 91 1.91 8.40 0.12
CA ARG A 91 2.86 9.00 -0.81
C ARG A 91 3.50 10.28 -0.24
N VAL A 92 2.70 11.16 0.36
CA VAL A 92 3.19 12.40 0.98
C VAL A 92 4.06 12.08 2.19
N THR A 93 3.60 11.16 3.05
CA THR A 93 4.35 10.69 4.21
C THR A 93 5.71 10.09 3.80
N HIS A 94 5.72 9.29 2.74
CA HIS A 94 6.96 8.70 2.23
C HIS A 94 7.91 9.78 1.70
N THR A 95 7.40 10.72 0.89
CA THR A 95 8.19 11.86 0.36
C THR A 95 8.79 12.69 1.48
N TYR A 96 8.00 13.04 2.50
CA TYR A 96 8.48 13.76 3.67
C TYR A 96 9.64 13.03 4.37
N ARG A 97 9.47 11.72 4.64
CA ARG A 97 10.51 10.90 5.29
C ARG A 97 11.79 10.79 4.47
N VAL A 98 11.66 10.67 3.15
CA VAL A 98 12.80 10.60 2.22
C VAL A 98 13.57 11.92 2.23
N LEU A 99 12.91 13.07 2.13
CA LEU A 99 13.54 14.39 2.20
C LEU A 99 14.19 14.64 3.55
N ARG A 100 13.54 14.29 4.65
CA ARG A 100 14.12 14.39 6.00
C ARG A 100 15.40 13.56 6.15
N ARG A 101 15.48 12.42 5.48
CA ARG A 101 16.66 11.54 5.50
C ARG A 101 17.77 12.04 4.57
N TYR A 102 17.43 12.59 3.41
CA TYR A 102 18.38 13.18 2.46
C TYR A 102 19.17 14.34 3.08
N GLY A 103 18.48 15.29 3.67
CA GLY A 103 19.10 16.41 4.38
C GLY A 103 19.68 17.50 3.49
N GLY A 104 19.60 17.38 2.16
CA GLY A 104 20.07 18.39 1.21
C GLY A 104 18.94 19.25 0.64
N GLY A 105 19.33 20.27 -0.15
CA GLY A 105 18.41 21.14 -0.90
C GLY A 105 17.90 20.50 -2.19
N ILE A 106 16.84 21.08 -2.74
CA ILE A 106 16.24 20.73 -4.04
C ILE A 106 15.75 21.98 -4.80
N ARG A 107 16.41 23.13 -4.59
CA ARG A 107 16.04 24.42 -5.18
C ARG A 107 16.70 24.70 -6.52
N THR A 108 17.85 24.09 -6.77
CA THR A 108 18.60 24.23 -8.02
C THR A 108 18.62 22.91 -8.80
N PRO A 109 18.82 22.95 -10.14
CA PRO A 109 18.96 21.73 -10.94
C PRO A 109 20.03 20.76 -10.42
N ALA A 110 21.19 21.28 -10.01
CA ALA A 110 22.30 20.48 -9.45
C ALA A 110 21.91 19.78 -8.14
N GLU A 111 21.15 20.46 -7.27
CA GLU A 111 20.64 19.87 -6.03
C GLU A 111 19.62 18.76 -6.31
N VAL A 112 18.70 18.97 -7.28
CA VAL A 112 17.73 17.95 -7.68
C VAL A 112 18.42 16.73 -8.27
N GLU A 113 19.44 16.91 -9.12
CA GLU A 113 20.25 15.79 -9.61
C GLU A 113 20.99 15.08 -8.47
N GLY A 114 21.55 15.84 -7.52
CA GLY A 114 22.17 15.29 -6.31
C GLY A 114 21.18 14.44 -5.49
N PHE A 115 19.94 14.90 -5.36
CA PHE A 115 18.87 14.17 -4.69
C PHE A 115 18.50 12.88 -5.43
N VAL A 116 18.40 12.92 -6.76
CA VAL A 116 18.12 11.72 -7.56
C VAL A 116 19.24 10.70 -7.43
N ARG A 117 20.50 11.11 -7.58
CA ARG A 117 21.67 10.24 -7.37
C ARG A 117 21.71 9.65 -5.96
N TRP A 118 21.30 10.42 -4.95
CA TRP A 118 21.19 9.90 -3.58
C TRP A 118 20.08 8.84 -3.47
N MET A 119 18.90 9.09 -4.05
CA MET A 119 17.80 8.09 -4.07
C MET A 119 18.21 6.78 -4.76
N GLU A 120 18.99 6.85 -5.83
CA GLU A 120 19.54 5.68 -6.53
C GLU A 120 20.49 4.89 -5.64
N ARG A 121 21.42 5.56 -4.96
CA ARG A 121 22.34 4.91 -4.00
C ARG A 121 21.62 4.28 -2.82
N GLU A 122 20.50 4.85 -2.40
CA GLU A 122 19.63 4.28 -1.38
C GLU A 122 18.76 3.12 -1.91
N GLY A 123 18.89 2.74 -3.17
CA GLY A 123 18.17 1.64 -3.80
C GLY A 123 16.67 1.93 -4.07
N LEU A 124 16.27 3.20 -4.13
CA LEU A 124 14.87 3.53 -4.45
C LEU A 124 14.58 3.27 -5.93
N ALA A 125 13.54 2.48 -6.22
CA ALA A 125 13.12 2.20 -7.60
C ALA A 125 12.75 3.50 -8.35
N ALA A 126 13.02 3.55 -9.66
CA ALA A 126 12.75 4.71 -10.50
C ALA A 126 11.30 5.22 -10.44
N SER A 127 10.32 4.31 -10.33
CA SER A 127 8.91 4.67 -10.14
C SER A 127 8.65 5.37 -8.80
N THR A 128 9.36 4.98 -7.74
CA THR A 128 9.31 5.62 -6.43
C THR A 128 9.93 7.01 -6.48
N GLN A 129 11.09 7.14 -7.13
CA GLN A 129 11.75 8.43 -7.33
C GLN A 129 10.84 9.42 -8.07
N LEU A 130 10.22 8.98 -9.18
CA LEU A 130 9.22 9.79 -9.91
C LEU A 130 8.02 10.18 -9.04
N SER A 131 7.51 9.26 -8.23
CA SER A 131 6.40 9.54 -7.32
C SER A 131 6.78 10.61 -6.28
N ILE A 132 8.02 10.57 -5.77
CA ILE A 132 8.55 11.56 -4.83
C ILE A 132 8.65 12.94 -5.52
N LEU A 133 9.30 13.02 -6.68
CA LEU A 133 9.43 14.28 -7.43
C LEU A 133 8.07 14.86 -7.84
N SER A 134 7.12 14.01 -8.25
CA SER A 134 5.74 14.43 -8.55
C SER A 134 5.02 14.97 -7.31
N THR A 135 5.26 14.39 -6.14
CA THR A 135 4.67 14.88 -4.88
C THR A 135 5.27 16.24 -4.51
N ILE A 136 6.58 16.41 -4.63
CA ILE A 136 7.25 17.71 -4.37
C ILE A 136 6.70 18.77 -5.35
N ARG A 137 6.61 18.44 -6.64
CA ARG A 137 6.05 19.35 -7.65
C ARG A 137 4.61 19.76 -7.35
N SER A 138 3.81 18.87 -6.74
CA SER A 138 2.42 19.19 -6.39
C SER A 138 2.28 20.19 -5.24
N VAL A 139 3.30 20.33 -4.39
CA VAL A 139 3.34 21.30 -3.26
C VAL A 139 4.18 22.52 -3.57
N GLN A 140 5.14 22.42 -4.48
CA GLN A 140 5.97 23.53 -4.98
C GLN A 140 5.93 23.59 -6.51
N PRO A 141 4.80 23.95 -7.14
CA PRO A 141 4.68 24.00 -8.60
C PRO A 141 5.61 25.04 -9.25
N GLN A 142 6.02 26.07 -8.51
CA GLN A 142 6.96 27.10 -8.93
C GLN A 142 8.41 26.63 -9.00
N ASN A 143 8.74 25.47 -8.43
CA ASN A 143 10.11 24.95 -8.41
C ASN A 143 10.51 24.39 -9.79
N GLN A 144 11.07 25.24 -10.64
CA GLN A 144 11.48 24.91 -12.02
C GLN A 144 12.63 23.88 -12.05
N ALA A 145 13.45 23.80 -11.00
CA ALA A 145 14.57 22.87 -10.92
C ALA A 145 14.13 21.39 -11.04
N LEU A 146 12.92 21.07 -10.59
CA LEU A 146 12.35 19.72 -10.71
C LEU A 146 12.13 19.29 -12.18
N GLY A 147 12.04 20.24 -13.12
CA GLY A 147 11.90 19.97 -14.54
C GLY A 147 13.20 19.53 -15.23
N ALA A 148 14.36 19.78 -14.62
CA ALA A 148 15.67 19.50 -15.17
C ALA A 148 15.99 17.98 -15.21
N VAL A 149 15.34 17.18 -14.38
CA VAL A 149 15.62 15.74 -14.24
C VAL A 149 14.53 14.89 -14.90
N ARG A 150 14.96 13.97 -15.75
CA ARG A 150 14.10 12.94 -16.35
C ARG A 150 14.50 11.55 -15.87
N ILE A 151 13.60 10.87 -15.16
CA ILE A 151 13.80 9.51 -14.70
C ILE A 151 13.09 8.55 -15.67
N LYS A 152 13.85 7.66 -16.29
CA LYS A 152 13.29 6.59 -17.12
C LYS A 152 12.81 5.46 -16.21
N VAL A 153 11.53 5.17 -16.22
CA VAL A 153 10.97 3.99 -15.51
C VAL A 153 10.92 2.83 -16.50
N PRO A 154 11.57 1.71 -16.19
CA PRO A 154 11.39 0.50 -16.98
C PRO A 154 9.91 0.12 -17.00
N HIS A 155 9.32 0.05 -18.18
CA HIS A 155 7.94 -0.34 -18.35
C HIS A 155 7.87 -1.87 -18.32
N ARG A 156 7.45 -2.46 -17.18
CA ARG A 156 7.00 -3.85 -17.18
C ARG A 156 5.64 -3.92 -17.82
N SER A 157 5.53 -4.76 -18.83
CA SER A 157 4.25 -5.05 -19.48
C SER A 157 3.34 -5.76 -18.46
N VAL A 158 2.06 -5.39 -18.42
CA VAL A 158 1.06 -6.11 -17.62
C VAL A 158 1.03 -7.60 -17.97
N GLN A 159 1.38 -7.92 -19.21
CA GLN A 159 1.41 -9.30 -19.75
C GLN A 159 2.41 -10.20 -18.98
N GLU A 160 3.54 -9.64 -18.51
CA GLU A 160 4.53 -10.38 -17.73
C GLU A 160 4.01 -10.72 -16.32
N GLU A 161 3.01 -10.00 -15.84
CA GLU A 161 2.38 -10.23 -14.53
C GLU A 161 1.17 -11.20 -14.61
N VAL A 162 0.68 -11.49 -15.83
CA VAL A 162 -0.47 -12.40 -16.03
C VAL A 162 -0.02 -13.85 -15.88
N LEU A 163 -0.69 -14.59 -15.01
CA LEU A 163 -0.51 -16.04 -14.89
C LEU A 163 -1.35 -16.74 -15.96
N SER A 164 -0.80 -17.79 -16.55
CA SER A 164 -1.56 -18.71 -17.39
C SER A 164 -2.61 -19.48 -16.59
N LYS A 165 -3.61 -20.05 -17.26
CA LYS A 165 -4.63 -20.88 -16.60
C LYS A 165 -4.01 -22.09 -15.88
N GLY A 166 -2.94 -22.68 -16.45
CA GLY A 166 -2.20 -23.78 -15.83
C GLY A 166 -1.49 -23.35 -14.55
N GLU A 167 -0.76 -22.22 -14.59
CA GLU A 167 -0.10 -21.66 -13.39
C GLU A 167 -1.10 -21.34 -12.28
N ILE A 168 -2.25 -20.73 -12.64
CA ILE A 168 -3.32 -20.43 -11.68
C ILE A 168 -3.79 -21.72 -10.99
N LYS A 169 -4.14 -22.75 -11.78
CA LYS A 169 -4.58 -24.03 -11.24
C LYS A 169 -3.55 -24.64 -10.30
N THR A 170 -2.30 -24.73 -10.73
CA THR A 170 -1.22 -25.34 -9.93
C THR A 170 -0.99 -24.59 -8.62
N VAL A 171 -1.03 -23.25 -8.63
CA VAL A 171 -0.88 -22.44 -7.41
C VAL A 171 -2.09 -22.58 -6.48
N LEU A 172 -3.31 -22.63 -7.01
CA LEU A 172 -4.52 -22.84 -6.21
C LEU A 172 -4.56 -24.23 -5.58
N ASP A 173 -4.15 -25.27 -6.31
CA ASP A 173 -4.04 -26.65 -5.78
C ASP A 173 -3.04 -26.70 -4.61
N ASP A 174 -1.90 -26.02 -4.72
CA ASP A 174 -0.93 -25.90 -3.62
C ASP A 174 -1.51 -25.14 -2.42
N LEU A 175 -2.19 -24.01 -2.66
CA LEU A 175 -2.81 -23.23 -1.59
C LEU A 175 -3.88 -24.04 -0.85
N LYS A 176 -4.65 -24.83 -1.57
CA LYS A 176 -5.70 -25.70 -1.00
C LYS A 176 -5.13 -26.76 -0.05
N VAL A 177 -3.95 -27.26 -0.34
CA VAL A 177 -3.28 -28.30 0.49
C VAL A 177 -2.45 -27.64 1.61
N ASN A 178 -1.61 -26.69 1.28
CA ASN A 178 -0.56 -26.19 2.16
C ASN A 178 -0.92 -24.87 2.88
N GLU A 179 -1.92 -24.15 2.41
CA GLU A 179 -2.32 -22.82 2.93
C GLU A 179 -3.85 -22.70 3.07
N GLN A 180 -4.49 -23.71 3.65
CA GLN A 180 -5.95 -23.87 3.72
C GLN A 180 -6.70 -22.64 4.27
N TRP A 181 -6.06 -21.86 5.17
CA TRP A 181 -6.64 -20.62 5.67
C TRP A 181 -6.73 -19.54 4.59
N TYR A 182 -5.73 -19.48 3.70
CA TYR A 182 -5.59 -18.45 2.68
C TYR A 182 -6.18 -18.85 1.33
N TYR A 183 -6.42 -20.14 1.09
CA TYR A 183 -6.96 -20.64 -0.17
C TYR A 183 -8.26 -19.93 -0.59
N PRO A 184 -9.29 -19.78 0.26
CA PRO A 184 -10.53 -19.09 -0.14
C PRO A 184 -10.32 -17.64 -0.55
N ILE A 185 -9.31 -16.98 0.03
CA ILE A 185 -8.95 -15.60 -0.28
C ILE A 185 -8.45 -15.49 -1.73
N PHE A 186 -7.51 -16.34 -2.11
CA PHE A 186 -6.89 -16.30 -3.44
C PHE A 186 -7.82 -16.85 -4.52
N GLU A 187 -8.63 -17.86 -4.21
CA GLU A 187 -9.65 -18.37 -5.12
C GLU A 187 -10.67 -17.28 -5.46
N LEU A 188 -11.23 -16.62 -4.45
CA LEU A 188 -12.16 -15.51 -4.68
C LEU A 188 -11.48 -14.37 -5.44
N TRP A 189 -10.23 -14.05 -5.09
CA TRP A 189 -9.52 -12.93 -5.73
C TRP A 189 -9.29 -13.17 -7.22
N LEU A 190 -8.80 -14.35 -7.58
CA LEU A 190 -8.62 -14.78 -8.97
C LEU A 190 -9.94 -14.87 -9.74
N GLY A 191 -11.03 -15.25 -9.06
CA GLY A 191 -12.34 -15.36 -9.68
C GLY A 191 -13.13 -14.05 -9.82
N THR A 192 -12.70 -12.97 -9.13
CA THR A 192 -13.43 -11.68 -9.11
C THR A 192 -12.60 -10.48 -9.51
N GLY A 193 -11.28 -10.60 -9.47
CA GLY A 193 -10.38 -9.49 -9.78
C GLY A 193 -10.51 -8.26 -8.87
N LEU A 194 -10.98 -8.39 -7.65
CA LEU A 194 -11.12 -7.29 -6.69
C LEU A 194 -9.79 -6.56 -6.45
N ARG A 195 -9.84 -5.27 -6.09
CA ARG A 195 -8.64 -4.58 -5.61
C ARG A 195 -8.27 -5.07 -4.21
N ASN A 196 -6.99 -5.03 -3.84
CA ASN A 196 -6.52 -5.46 -2.51
C ASN A 196 -7.36 -4.91 -1.36
N ALA A 197 -7.60 -3.58 -1.38
CA ALA A 197 -8.32 -2.91 -0.31
C ALA A 197 -9.82 -3.25 -0.29
N GLU A 198 -10.39 -3.66 -1.42
CA GLU A 198 -11.76 -4.16 -1.54
C GLU A 198 -11.86 -5.57 -0.96
N LEU A 199 -10.94 -6.45 -1.35
CA LEU A 199 -10.89 -7.83 -0.84
C LEU A 199 -10.64 -7.86 0.68
N ILE A 200 -9.66 -7.11 1.16
CA ILE A 200 -9.31 -7.05 2.59
C ILE A 200 -10.46 -6.43 3.42
N GLY A 201 -11.21 -5.50 2.83
CA GLY A 201 -12.37 -4.86 3.44
C GLY A 201 -13.69 -5.51 3.13
N LEU A 202 -13.70 -6.67 2.45
CA LEU A 202 -14.94 -7.38 2.17
C LEU A 202 -15.57 -7.85 3.48
N SER A 203 -16.82 -7.51 3.71
CA SER A 203 -17.59 -7.88 4.89
C SER A 203 -18.85 -8.63 4.50
N TRP A 204 -19.36 -9.45 5.41
CA TRP A 204 -20.47 -10.36 5.14
C TRP A 204 -21.76 -9.64 4.74
N ASP A 205 -21.98 -8.42 5.19
CA ASP A 205 -23.11 -7.58 4.75
C ASP A 205 -23.04 -7.15 3.27
N CYS A 206 -21.89 -7.36 2.64
CA CYS A 206 -21.65 -7.11 1.21
C CYS A 206 -21.65 -8.40 0.35
N VAL A 207 -21.88 -9.56 0.95
CA VAL A 207 -21.93 -10.87 0.27
C VAL A 207 -23.36 -11.33 0.16
N ARG A 208 -23.89 -11.40 -1.04
CA ARG A 208 -25.25 -11.82 -1.36
C ARG A 208 -25.19 -13.22 -1.99
N LEU A 209 -25.22 -14.24 -1.11
CA LEU A 209 -25.02 -15.63 -1.55
C LEU A 209 -26.18 -16.16 -2.36
N GLU A 210 -27.42 -15.74 -2.04
CA GLU A 210 -28.62 -16.16 -2.76
C GLU A 210 -28.68 -15.59 -4.17
N GLU A 211 -28.23 -14.37 -4.35
CA GLU A 211 -28.16 -13.68 -5.64
C GLU A 211 -26.87 -14.02 -6.41
N GLY A 212 -25.91 -14.68 -5.78
CA GLY A 212 -24.62 -14.98 -6.39
C GLY A 212 -23.79 -13.75 -6.71
N GLU A 213 -23.71 -12.76 -5.79
CA GLU A 213 -23.04 -11.49 -6.07
C GLU A 213 -22.36 -10.85 -4.85
N LEU A 214 -21.40 -9.97 -5.11
CA LEU A 214 -20.76 -9.11 -4.12
C LEU A 214 -21.11 -7.65 -4.39
N LEU A 215 -21.53 -6.93 -3.34
CA LEU A 215 -21.70 -5.48 -3.38
C LEU A 215 -20.39 -4.78 -2.94
N ILE A 216 -19.65 -4.20 -3.85
CA ILE A 216 -18.40 -3.49 -3.54
C ILE A 216 -18.70 -2.01 -3.32
N SER A 217 -18.90 -1.62 -2.07
CA SER A 217 -19.27 -0.26 -1.66
C SER A 217 -18.22 0.41 -0.76
N LYS A 218 -17.38 -0.38 -0.09
CA LYS A 218 -16.37 0.09 0.88
C LYS A 218 -15.02 -0.59 0.70
N THR A 219 -13.99 0.02 1.21
CA THR A 219 -12.61 -0.49 1.15
C THR A 219 -11.93 -0.33 2.49
N LEU A 220 -11.04 -1.23 2.84
CA LEU A 220 -10.20 -1.14 4.03
C LEU A 220 -8.76 -0.83 3.61
N ARG A 221 -8.43 0.46 3.52
CA ARG A 221 -7.14 0.96 3.03
C ARG A 221 -6.13 1.11 4.15
N ARG A 222 -4.84 1.06 3.81
CA ARG A 222 -3.79 1.46 4.75
C ARG A 222 -3.94 2.93 5.11
N ASP A 223 -3.75 3.26 6.40
CA ASP A 223 -3.55 4.64 6.81
C ASP A 223 -2.25 5.17 6.18
N GLY A 224 -2.31 6.32 5.56
CA GLY A 224 -1.15 6.90 4.87
C GLY A 224 -0.06 7.38 5.82
N VAL A 225 -0.38 7.63 7.07
CA VAL A 225 0.56 8.08 8.13
C VAL A 225 0.99 6.90 8.98
N TYR A 226 0.01 6.13 9.46
CA TYR A 226 0.22 5.00 10.36
C TYR A 226 0.06 3.68 9.59
N THR A 227 1.13 3.20 8.99
CA THR A 227 1.11 2.04 8.08
C THR A 227 0.61 0.74 8.69
N HIS A 228 0.61 0.64 10.03
CA HIS A 228 0.04 -0.49 10.77
C HIS A 228 -1.48 -0.37 10.99
N LYS A 229 -2.05 0.82 10.79
CA LYS A 229 -3.50 1.06 10.89
C LYS A 229 -4.15 0.96 9.52
N ARG A 230 -5.42 0.59 9.51
CA ARG A 230 -6.27 0.64 8.33
C ARG A 230 -7.46 1.55 8.59
N GLN A 231 -7.97 2.13 7.52
CA GLN A 231 -9.12 3.02 7.55
C GLN A 231 -10.17 2.56 6.56
N TRP A 232 -11.40 2.52 7.00
CA TRP A 232 -12.54 2.38 6.13
C TRP A 232 -12.68 3.60 5.21
N GLY A 233 -13.05 3.37 3.98
CA GLY A 233 -13.31 4.42 3.02
C GLY A 233 -14.17 3.93 1.87
N GLY A 234 -14.70 4.83 1.08
CA GLY A 234 -15.39 4.49 -0.16
C GLY A 234 -14.48 3.83 -1.19
N THR A 235 -15.05 3.35 -2.26
CA THR A 235 -14.30 2.84 -3.42
C THR A 235 -13.45 3.95 -4.04
N LYS A 236 -12.42 3.59 -4.83
CA LYS A 236 -11.53 4.57 -5.49
C LYS A 236 -12.30 5.55 -6.39
N THR A 237 -13.42 5.13 -6.96
CA THR A 237 -14.27 5.94 -7.85
C THR A 237 -15.45 6.61 -7.11
N GLY A 238 -15.63 6.36 -5.82
CA GLY A 238 -16.79 6.81 -5.04
C GLY A 238 -18.10 6.09 -5.36
N ARG A 239 -18.11 5.16 -6.33
CA ARG A 239 -19.30 4.44 -6.76
C ARG A 239 -19.27 3.00 -6.26
N SER A 240 -20.43 2.51 -5.80
CA SER A 240 -20.64 1.10 -5.52
C SER A 240 -20.83 0.34 -6.83
N ARG A 241 -20.50 -0.95 -6.83
CA ARG A 241 -20.73 -1.84 -7.95
C ARG A 241 -21.02 -3.26 -7.48
N VAL A 242 -21.68 -4.00 -8.35
CA VAL A 242 -21.91 -5.43 -8.16
C VAL A 242 -20.87 -6.22 -8.94
N VAL A 243 -20.38 -7.30 -8.33
CA VAL A 243 -19.48 -8.27 -8.94
C VAL A 243 -20.16 -9.63 -8.87
N PRO A 244 -20.52 -10.24 -10.03
CA PRO A 244 -21.15 -11.55 -10.05
C PRO A 244 -20.18 -12.65 -9.61
N LEU A 245 -20.70 -13.67 -8.98
CA LEU A 245 -19.96 -14.85 -8.54
C LEU A 245 -20.37 -16.06 -9.41
N ARG A 246 -19.39 -16.91 -9.72
CA ARG A 246 -19.67 -18.26 -10.24
C ARG A 246 -20.16 -19.14 -9.10
N ASP A 247 -20.90 -20.19 -9.44
CA ASP A 247 -21.50 -21.11 -8.45
C ASP A 247 -20.46 -21.74 -7.53
N ASP A 248 -19.28 -22.08 -8.06
CA ASP A 248 -18.18 -22.62 -7.27
C ASP A 248 -17.65 -21.63 -6.19
N LEU A 249 -17.68 -20.32 -6.49
CA LEU A 249 -17.31 -19.28 -5.53
C LEU A 249 -18.41 -19.03 -4.49
N VAL A 250 -19.68 -19.22 -4.86
CA VAL A 250 -20.80 -19.17 -3.91
C VAL A 250 -20.66 -20.31 -2.91
N VAL A 251 -20.45 -21.55 -3.38
CA VAL A 251 -20.19 -22.73 -2.52
C VAL A 251 -18.97 -22.54 -1.63
N LEU A 252 -17.87 -21.99 -2.19
CA LEU A 252 -16.66 -21.66 -1.43
C LEU A 252 -16.95 -20.69 -0.28
N LEU A 253 -17.71 -19.63 -0.55
CA LEU A 253 -18.06 -18.61 0.46
C LEU A 253 -19.05 -19.13 1.49
N GLN A 254 -20.00 -20.00 1.12
CA GLN A 254 -20.90 -20.68 2.06
C GLN A 254 -20.11 -21.50 3.08
N GLY A 255 -19.24 -22.40 2.61
CA GLY A 255 -18.39 -23.21 3.50
C GLY A 255 -17.41 -22.37 4.33
N HIS A 256 -16.92 -21.26 3.76
CA HIS A 256 -16.09 -20.32 4.50
C HIS A 256 -16.89 -19.59 5.60
N LYS A 257 -18.14 -19.20 5.33
CA LYS A 257 -19.05 -18.60 6.31
C LYS A 257 -19.32 -19.51 7.49
N GLU A 258 -19.63 -20.78 7.21
CA GLU A 258 -19.84 -21.80 8.24
C GLU A 258 -18.59 -22.00 9.10
N ARG A 259 -17.41 -22.06 8.48
CA ARG A 259 -16.15 -22.15 9.19
C ARG A 259 -15.90 -20.94 10.09
N MET A 260 -16.19 -19.72 9.63
CA MET A 260 -16.05 -18.51 10.45
C MET A 260 -17.05 -18.48 11.59
N ALA A 261 -18.29 -18.87 11.35
CA ALA A 261 -19.32 -19.00 12.39
C ALA A 261 -18.92 -20.03 13.46
N GLY A 262 -18.36 -21.17 13.07
CA GLY A 262 -17.85 -22.20 13.97
C GLY A 262 -16.70 -21.71 14.88
N LEU A 263 -15.99 -20.66 14.46
CA LEU A 263 -14.98 -19.97 15.26
C LEU A 263 -15.54 -18.82 16.13
N GLY A 264 -16.84 -18.63 16.16
CA GLY A 264 -17.52 -17.57 16.91
C GLY A 264 -17.36 -16.17 16.32
N LEU A 265 -16.99 -16.05 15.04
CA LEU A 265 -16.81 -14.75 14.38
C LEU A 265 -18.13 -14.20 13.85
N ASP A 266 -18.25 -12.87 13.76
CA ASP A 266 -19.43 -12.21 13.20
C ASP A 266 -19.52 -12.44 11.68
N THR A 267 -20.45 -13.34 11.30
CA THR A 267 -20.76 -13.66 9.90
C THR A 267 -21.94 -12.87 9.33
N ARG A 268 -22.34 -11.79 9.99
CA ARG A 268 -23.37 -10.85 9.50
C ARG A 268 -22.76 -9.57 8.97
N ARG A 269 -21.85 -8.95 9.73
CA ARG A 269 -21.21 -7.67 9.43
C ARG A 269 -19.69 -7.68 9.54
N GLY A 270 -19.11 -8.74 10.10
CA GLY A 270 -17.69 -8.93 10.23
C GLY A 270 -16.97 -9.06 8.89
N LEU A 271 -15.65 -8.98 8.92
CA LEU A 271 -14.83 -9.21 7.73
C LEU A 271 -14.99 -10.65 7.24
N VAL A 272 -15.10 -10.83 5.92
CA VAL A 272 -15.12 -12.17 5.31
C VAL A 272 -13.78 -12.87 5.55
N PHE A 273 -12.67 -12.16 5.39
CA PHE A 273 -11.34 -12.72 5.54
C PHE A 273 -10.56 -12.04 6.66
N VAL A 274 -10.05 -12.85 7.56
CA VAL A 274 -9.31 -12.41 8.75
C VAL A 274 -7.97 -13.14 8.88
N THR A 275 -7.08 -12.64 9.72
CA THR A 275 -5.81 -13.32 10.03
C THR A 275 -6.04 -14.56 10.90
N PRO A 276 -5.26 -15.65 10.74
CA PRO A 276 -5.51 -16.91 11.46
C PRO A 276 -5.28 -16.84 12.97
N LYS A 277 -4.47 -15.88 13.46
CA LYS A 277 -4.09 -15.82 14.89
C LYS A 277 -4.92 -14.82 15.70
N SER A 278 -5.15 -13.65 15.15
CA SER A 278 -5.81 -12.54 15.86
C SER A 278 -7.21 -12.26 15.39
N TYR A 279 -7.65 -12.94 14.32
CA TYR A 279 -8.91 -12.69 13.62
C TYR A 279 -9.13 -11.22 13.23
N GLY A 280 -8.03 -10.47 13.15
CA GLY A 280 -8.03 -9.09 12.68
C GLY A 280 -7.93 -9.00 11.15
N HIS A 281 -7.86 -7.78 10.65
CA HIS A 281 -7.73 -7.53 9.22
C HIS A 281 -6.42 -8.09 8.63
N LEU A 282 -6.49 -8.51 7.38
CA LEU A 282 -5.34 -8.99 6.63
C LEU A 282 -4.36 -7.85 6.30
N TYR A 283 -3.08 -8.21 6.13
CA TYR A 283 -2.02 -7.32 5.66
C TYR A 283 -1.55 -7.72 4.28
N ASP A 284 -1.34 -6.74 3.37
CA ASP A 284 -0.83 -7.04 2.02
C ASP A 284 0.49 -7.81 2.05
N SER A 285 1.41 -7.47 2.98
CA SER A 285 2.68 -8.17 3.14
C SER A 285 2.54 -9.63 3.57
N GLY A 286 1.52 -9.93 4.36
CA GLY A 286 1.18 -11.31 4.75
C GLY A 286 0.67 -12.10 3.55
N LEU A 287 -0.30 -11.55 2.83
CA LEU A 287 -0.85 -12.15 1.61
C LEU A 287 0.25 -12.33 0.55
N GLU A 288 1.09 -11.32 0.32
CA GLU A 288 2.16 -11.40 -0.66
C GLU A 288 3.18 -12.49 -0.32
N ARG A 289 3.49 -12.68 0.96
CA ARG A 289 4.39 -13.75 1.43
C ARG A 289 3.81 -15.13 1.14
N VAL A 290 2.54 -15.34 1.46
CA VAL A 290 1.83 -16.61 1.18
C VAL A 290 1.79 -16.87 -0.33
N TRP A 291 1.38 -15.88 -1.12
CA TRP A 291 1.29 -15.94 -2.56
C TRP A 291 2.61 -16.32 -3.22
N LYS A 292 3.70 -15.62 -2.90
CA LYS A 292 5.03 -15.91 -3.45
C LYS A 292 5.59 -17.25 -2.97
N ARG A 293 5.28 -17.65 -1.74
CA ARG A 293 5.71 -18.94 -1.20
C ARG A 293 5.05 -20.10 -1.95
N SER A 294 3.74 -20.02 -2.20
CA SER A 294 3.01 -21.01 -2.97
C SER A 294 3.56 -21.11 -4.40
N GLN A 295 3.74 -20.00 -5.11
CA GLN A 295 4.30 -19.99 -6.46
C GLN A 295 5.69 -20.67 -6.51
N ARG A 296 6.59 -20.34 -5.58
CA ARG A 296 7.93 -20.98 -5.51
C ARG A 296 7.86 -22.47 -5.27
N ARG A 297 6.96 -22.92 -4.40
CA ARG A 297 6.77 -24.34 -4.06
C ARG A 297 6.42 -25.19 -5.28
N VAL A 298 5.65 -24.61 -6.20
CA VAL A 298 5.21 -25.30 -7.41
C VAL A 298 5.99 -24.91 -8.68
N GLY A 299 7.13 -24.23 -8.52
CA GLY A 299 7.99 -23.87 -9.67
C GLY A 299 7.44 -22.77 -10.58
N VAL A 300 6.41 -22.03 -10.15
CA VAL A 300 5.89 -20.87 -10.86
C VAL A 300 6.71 -19.63 -10.49
N GLU A 301 7.15 -18.87 -11.51
CA GLU A 301 7.89 -17.62 -11.28
C GLU A 301 7.06 -16.65 -10.43
N PRO A 302 7.60 -16.14 -9.30
CA PRO A 302 6.83 -15.30 -8.39
C PRO A 302 6.41 -13.96 -9.00
N ARG A 303 5.12 -13.76 -9.12
CA ARG A 303 4.51 -12.50 -9.51
C ARG A 303 4.01 -11.74 -8.29
N ARG A 304 3.81 -10.44 -8.47
CA ARG A 304 3.30 -9.54 -7.43
C ARG A 304 1.88 -9.92 -7.01
N LEU A 305 1.50 -9.48 -5.82
CA LEU A 305 0.17 -9.74 -5.28
C LEU A 305 -0.98 -9.24 -6.18
N TYR A 306 -0.75 -8.18 -6.96
CA TYR A 306 -1.76 -7.62 -7.87
C TYR A 306 -1.94 -8.42 -9.17
N SER A 307 -1.11 -9.44 -9.39
CA SER A 307 -1.19 -10.33 -10.57
C SER A 307 -2.51 -11.09 -10.68
N GLN A 308 -3.21 -11.36 -9.55
CA GLN A 308 -4.53 -11.97 -9.54
C GLN A 308 -5.52 -11.13 -10.36
N ARG A 309 -5.55 -9.83 -10.12
CA ARG A 309 -6.44 -8.94 -10.87
C ARG A 309 -6.01 -8.79 -12.33
N HIS A 310 -4.70 -8.74 -12.60
CA HIS A 310 -4.20 -8.72 -13.98
C HIS A 310 -4.61 -9.98 -14.72
N SER A 311 -4.48 -11.15 -14.08
CA SER A 311 -4.86 -12.44 -14.67
C SER A 311 -6.37 -12.52 -14.91
N PHE A 312 -7.21 -12.16 -13.94
CA PHE A 312 -8.66 -12.13 -14.07
C PHE A 312 -9.09 -11.28 -15.29
N LEU A 313 -8.63 -10.01 -15.34
CA LEU A 313 -9.04 -9.10 -16.41
C LEU A 313 -8.54 -9.52 -17.79
N SER A 314 -7.30 -10.02 -17.88
CA SER A 314 -6.75 -10.51 -19.15
C SER A 314 -7.48 -11.75 -19.66
N HIS A 315 -7.76 -12.71 -18.76
CA HIS A 315 -8.50 -13.91 -19.16
C HIS A 315 -9.96 -13.63 -19.48
N ALA A 316 -10.62 -12.76 -18.72
CA ALA A 316 -12.00 -12.38 -18.97
C ALA A 316 -12.17 -11.67 -20.32
N LEU A 317 -11.24 -10.76 -20.69
CA LEU A 317 -11.22 -10.17 -22.04
C LEU A 317 -10.99 -11.22 -23.13
N ALA A 318 -10.05 -12.14 -22.91
CA ALA A 318 -9.76 -13.21 -23.86
C ALA A 318 -10.92 -14.20 -24.06
N MET A 319 -11.85 -14.28 -23.10
CA MET A 319 -13.10 -15.05 -23.21
C MET A 319 -14.20 -14.32 -24.01
N GLY A 320 -13.93 -13.10 -24.50
CA GLY A 320 -14.89 -12.35 -25.32
C GLY A 320 -15.88 -11.48 -24.53
N ASN A 321 -15.66 -11.26 -23.25
CA ASN A 321 -16.52 -10.34 -22.50
C ASN A 321 -16.43 -8.92 -23.03
N SER A 322 -17.54 -8.20 -23.02
CA SER A 322 -17.60 -6.79 -23.38
C SER A 322 -16.64 -5.98 -22.50
N PRO A 323 -15.73 -5.18 -23.12
CA PRO A 323 -14.84 -4.32 -22.33
C PRO A 323 -15.58 -3.33 -21.42
N ALA A 324 -16.76 -2.87 -21.82
CA ALA A 324 -17.58 -1.97 -21.00
C ALA A 324 -18.12 -2.66 -19.76
N ASP A 325 -18.67 -3.87 -19.92
CA ASP A 325 -19.20 -4.65 -18.79
C ASP A 325 -18.09 -5.07 -17.84
N LEU A 326 -16.97 -5.53 -18.38
CA LEU A 326 -15.81 -5.89 -17.57
C LEU A 326 -15.22 -4.68 -16.84
N ALA A 327 -15.21 -3.49 -17.45
CA ALA A 327 -14.79 -2.26 -16.81
C ALA A 327 -15.73 -1.88 -15.67
N ALA A 328 -17.04 -2.03 -15.85
CA ALA A 328 -18.03 -1.80 -14.79
C ALA A 328 -17.80 -2.73 -13.59
N VAL A 329 -17.68 -4.05 -13.83
CA VAL A 329 -17.38 -5.05 -12.79
C VAL A 329 -16.04 -4.79 -12.10
N ALA A 330 -15.02 -4.42 -12.85
CA ALA A 330 -13.69 -4.13 -12.30
C ALA A 330 -13.59 -2.75 -11.61
N GLY A 331 -14.54 -1.83 -11.87
CA GLY A 331 -14.46 -0.44 -11.43
C GLY A 331 -13.32 0.32 -12.09
N HIS A 332 -13.10 0.08 -13.40
CA HIS A 332 -12.20 0.83 -14.29
C HIS A 332 -13.00 1.78 -15.19
N ARG A 333 -12.28 2.67 -15.88
CA ARG A 333 -12.79 3.29 -17.11
C ARG A 333 -12.52 2.32 -18.28
N THR A 334 -13.42 2.27 -19.24
CA THR A 334 -13.29 1.35 -20.38
C THR A 334 -11.98 1.58 -21.15
N GLU A 335 -11.60 2.85 -21.37
CA GLU A 335 -10.35 3.21 -22.06
C GLU A 335 -9.12 2.74 -21.27
N GLU A 336 -9.12 2.87 -19.92
CA GLU A 336 -8.03 2.42 -19.06
C GLU A 336 -7.90 0.90 -19.10
N LEU A 337 -9.03 0.19 -19.13
CA LEU A 337 -9.07 -1.27 -19.25
C LEU A 337 -8.51 -1.73 -20.59
N LEU A 338 -8.99 -1.16 -21.70
CA LEU A 338 -8.53 -1.49 -23.04
C LEU A 338 -7.03 -1.19 -23.20
N LYS A 339 -6.59 0.00 -22.83
CA LYS A 339 -5.16 0.39 -22.88
C LYS A 339 -4.26 -0.58 -22.12
N THR A 340 -4.76 -1.14 -21.00
CA THR A 340 -3.95 -1.96 -20.11
C THR A 340 -3.98 -3.43 -20.47
N TYR A 341 -5.12 -3.98 -20.90
CA TYR A 341 -5.35 -5.41 -21.02
C TYR A 341 -5.70 -5.88 -22.43
N ALA A 342 -6.20 -5.01 -23.32
CA ALA A 342 -6.52 -5.43 -24.67
C ALA A 342 -5.26 -5.75 -25.47
N LYS A 343 -5.25 -6.93 -26.09
CA LYS A 343 -4.26 -7.34 -27.09
C LYS A 343 -4.91 -7.29 -28.46
N PRO A 344 -4.25 -6.73 -29.48
CA PRO A 344 -4.69 -6.90 -30.83
C PRO A 344 -4.72 -8.42 -31.15
N THR A 345 -5.89 -8.94 -31.52
CA THR A 345 -6.02 -10.36 -31.93
C THR A 345 -5.60 -10.62 -33.36
N GLY A 346 -5.39 -9.54 -34.12
CA GLY A 346 -5.12 -9.61 -35.57
C GLY A 346 -6.31 -10.10 -36.41
N LYS A 347 -7.42 -10.45 -35.75
CA LYS A 347 -8.64 -10.92 -36.41
C LYS A 347 -9.72 -9.85 -36.34
N VAL A 348 -10.13 -9.34 -37.47
CA VAL A 348 -11.29 -8.46 -37.59
C VAL A 348 -12.39 -9.26 -38.25
N LEU A 349 -13.53 -9.41 -37.57
CA LEU A 349 -14.74 -9.94 -38.15
C LEU A 349 -15.40 -8.83 -38.96
N LEU A 350 -15.45 -9.01 -40.27
CA LEU A 350 -16.14 -8.07 -41.13
C LEU A 350 -17.64 -8.39 -41.18
N PRO A 351 -18.51 -7.36 -41.15
CA PRO A 351 -19.94 -7.57 -41.26
C PRO A 351 -20.26 -8.11 -42.64
N THR A 352 -21.14 -9.10 -42.72
CA THR A 352 -21.77 -9.56 -43.96
C THR A 352 -23.16 -8.96 -44.03
N TRP A 353 -23.50 -8.33 -45.14
CA TRP A 353 -24.78 -7.74 -45.44
C TRP A 353 -25.66 -8.66 -46.26
#